data_5ee260e0a06caf74c1e200a18fa3d259
#
_entry.id   5ee260e0a06caf74c1e200a18fa3d259
#
_cell.length_a   1.000
_cell.length_b   1.000
_cell.length_c   1.000
_cell.angle_alpha   90.00
_cell.angle_beta   90.00
_cell.angle_gamma   90.00
#
_symmetry.space_group_name_H-M   'P 1'
#
loop_
_entity.id
_entity.type
_entity.pdbx_description
1 polymer ?
#
loop_
_entity_poly.entity_id
_entity_poly.type
_entity_poly.pdbx_seq_one_letter_code
_entity_poly.pdbx_strand_id
1 'polypeptide(L)'
;MKDTADLPLANQFRTGIASPADIWRSSKRWFIPYVLIAFAAIFYLPRLVPSAPSAADSYLFGYNNRIGIILLLFFTALGVVLTRGFNLHTDAPSEYRALPRWMLPVSLLLVALGCAAMYAIAGRYHGFGESYYLIDRISLLNQGRVPYRDFEFVYGPAQLYGPLWLHHLLPLGIGDSYYLFWTLSYLLGTWFLFKCIDEIRFPTSAKPAIYVMLYVAGLFATIRMGTNYTFLRYALPLYLVVKLNTRFRDARFPRIILDIFVCAVFCAILVLSSPETAVAFGFSSGCIALFCRSLAIRQRMLIATLLVIAYGAVFAVALKFHVLDAMLADGGGAINFPIVPGPPILVYFVSIFICACWLFRGFIHRSTDDPTLGLLFFSIPMIAAALGRCDPSHVFWNGLATFFASLLYMSLFRRAWPIYALAYLLFIFLLPNASEFYLFVPQVRAARYLDKHPQARPSETKIQAFLTSWPGNYVAPFGFRPDGFGTYQSPRIEYGRFEDVINVSIPHSVDQKLREMSTRPDRALILPANPEEY
;
A
#
# COMPACT_ATOMS: atom_id res chain seq x y z
N MET A 1 -34.10 -19.30 -52.24
CA MET A 1 -35.27 -19.58 -51.44
C MET A 1 -34.77 -19.72 -50.03
N LYS A 2 -34.73 -18.66 -49.22
CA LYS A 2 -35.78 -18.05 -48.41
C LYS A 2 -36.56 -19.14 -47.63
N ASP A 3 -36.32 -19.27 -46.31
CA ASP A 3 -37.15 -18.58 -45.36
C ASP A 3 -36.50 -18.67 -43.97
N THR A 4 -36.28 -17.53 -43.42
CA THR A 4 -35.91 -17.26 -42.03
C THR A 4 -37.17 -17.31 -41.17
N ALA A 5 -37.25 -18.24 -40.27
CA ALA A 5 -38.22 -18.22 -39.19
C ALA A 5 -37.68 -17.39 -38.03
N ASP A 6 -38.03 -16.11 -38.01
CA ASP A 6 -37.89 -15.25 -36.85
C ASP A 6 -38.80 -15.76 -35.71
N LEU A 7 -38.21 -16.32 -34.69
CA LEU A 7 -38.91 -16.67 -33.47
C LEU A 7 -38.95 -15.47 -32.50
N PRO A 8 -40.15 -15.06 -32.04
CA PRO A 8 -40.29 -13.95 -31.10
C PRO A 8 -40.05 -14.40 -29.66
N LEU A 9 -38.81 -14.71 -29.31
CA LEU A 9 -38.43 -15.00 -27.91
C LEU A 9 -38.18 -13.74 -27.04
N ALA A 10 -38.27 -12.56 -27.66
CA ALA A 10 -38.02 -11.29 -26.96
C ALA A 10 -39.19 -10.78 -26.11
N ASN A 11 -40.39 -11.34 -26.20
CA ASN A 11 -41.58 -10.77 -25.54
C ASN A 11 -42.12 -11.56 -24.34
N GLN A 12 -41.58 -12.72 -23.99
CA GLN A 12 -42.11 -13.52 -22.87
C GLN A 12 -41.50 -13.21 -21.50
N PHE A 13 -40.48 -12.33 -21.37
CA PHE A 13 -39.89 -11.95 -20.09
C PHE A 13 -40.29 -10.54 -19.58
N ARG A 14 -41.35 -9.97 -20.11
CA ARG A 14 -41.81 -8.61 -19.72
C ARG A 14 -42.87 -8.54 -18.62
N THR A 15 -43.19 -9.62 -17.97
CA THR A 15 -44.21 -9.60 -16.89
C THR A 15 -43.55 -9.69 -15.52
N GLY A 16 -43.52 -8.57 -14.79
CA GLY A 16 -43.28 -8.56 -13.34
C GLY A 16 -41.97 -8.04 -12.81
N ILE A 17 -41.05 -7.54 -13.68
CA ILE A 17 -39.82 -6.94 -13.17
C ILE A 17 -40.06 -5.44 -12.96
N ALA A 18 -40.02 -5.00 -11.70
CA ALA A 18 -40.06 -3.58 -11.32
C ALA A 18 -39.07 -2.77 -12.18
N SER A 19 -39.44 -1.56 -12.56
CA SER A 19 -38.58 -0.73 -13.40
C SER A 19 -37.22 -0.51 -12.73
N PRO A 20 -36.14 -0.34 -13.49
CA PRO A 20 -34.81 -0.02 -12.92
C PRO A 20 -34.84 1.18 -12.00
N ALA A 21 -35.78 2.13 -12.24
CA ALA A 21 -35.99 3.29 -11.39
C ALA A 21 -36.63 2.92 -10.04
N ASP A 22 -37.51 1.92 -10.00
CA ASP A 22 -38.19 1.47 -8.78
C ASP A 22 -37.27 0.61 -7.92
N ILE A 23 -36.45 -0.24 -8.55
CA ILE A 23 -35.39 -1.01 -7.89
C ILE A 23 -34.35 -0.04 -7.29
N TRP A 24 -33.97 0.99 -8.02
CA TRP A 24 -33.03 2.01 -7.55
C TRP A 24 -33.61 2.86 -6.41
N ARG A 25 -34.90 3.23 -6.47
CA ARG A 25 -35.58 3.94 -5.37
C ARG A 25 -35.74 3.09 -4.12
N SER A 26 -36.04 1.82 -4.28
CA SER A 26 -36.14 0.86 -3.18
C SER A 26 -34.78 0.56 -2.56
N SER A 27 -33.76 0.31 -3.37
CA SER A 27 -32.41 -0.01 -2.88
C SER A 27 -31.73 1.18 -2.17
N LYS A 28 -31.98 2.42 -2.59
CA LYS A 28 -31.46 3.61 -1.90
C LYS A 28 -31.91 3.70 -0.44
N ARG A 29 -33.14 3.32 -0.15
CA ARG A 29 -33.68 3.39 1.22
C ARG A 29 -32.96 2.43 2.17
N TRP A 30 -32.48 1.29 1.70
CA TRP A 30 -31.81 0.28 2.50
C TRP A 30 -30.28 0.34 2.44
N PHE A 31 -29.71 0.90 1.38
CA PHE A 31 -28.28 0.96 1.22
C PHE A 31 -27.59 1.83 2.28
N ILE A 32 -28.10 3.02 2.55
CA ILE A 32 -27.52 3.92 3.57
C ILE A 32 -27.59 3.28 4.97
N PRO A 33 -28.77 2.82 5.47
CA PRO A 33 -28.83 2.11 6.74
C PRO A 33 -27.90 0.89 6.78
N TYR A 34 -27.84 0.13 5.70
CA TYR A 34 -26.94 -1.03 5.60
C TYR A 34 -25.48 -0.62 5.78
N VAL A 35 -24.99 0.38 5.06
CA VAL A 35 -23.60 0.88 5.18
C VAL A 35 -23.34 1.38 6.60
N LEU A 36 -24.27 2.11 7.20
CA LEU A 36 -24.12 2.60 8.58
C LEU A 36 -24.07 1.46 9.59
N ILE A 37 -24.92 0.45 9.45
CA ILE A 37 -24.92 -0.75 10.31
C ILE A 37 -23.63 -1.53 10.13
N ALA A 38 -23.20 -1.77 8.90
CA ALA A 38 -21.95 -2.47 8.60
C ALA A 38 -20.75 -1.73 9.18
N PHE A 39 -20.70 -0.40 8.99
CA PHE A 39 -19.67 0.45 9.55
C PHE A 39 -19.65 0.41 11.07
N ALA A 40 -20.81 0.59 11.71
CA ALA A 40 -20.91 0.51 13.17
C ALA A 40 -20.47 -0.88 13.68
N ALA A 41 -20.92 -1.95 13.04
CA ALA A 41 -20.55 -3.32 13.43
C ALA A 41 -19.03 -3.55 13.30
N ILE A 42 -18.44 -3.16 12.17
CA ILE A 42 -16.99 -3.33 11.93
C ILE A 42 -16.13 -2.54 12.93
N PHE A 43 -16.58 -1.36 13.37
CA PHE A 43 -15.78 -0.54 14.29
C PHE A 43 -16.06 -0.79 15.77
N TYR A 44 -17.24 -1.24 16.15
CA TYR A 44 -17.60 -1.38 17.57
C TYR A 44 -17.62 -2.83 18.04
N LEU A 45 -18.13 -3.79 17.26
CA LEU A 45 -18.21 -5.19 17.71
C LEU A 45 -16.83 -5.80 18.01
N PRO A 46 -15.76 -5.54 17.26
CA PRO A 46 -14.43 -6.05 17.60
C PRO A 46 -13.89 -5.61 18.96
N ARG A 47 -14.41 -4.51 19.51
CA ARG A 47 -14.03 -4.02 20.84
C ARG A 47 -14.73 -4.76 21.98
N LEU A 48 -15.83 -5.45 21.68
CA LEU A 48 -16.58 -6.25 22.67
C LEU A 48 -15.98 -7.63 22.88
N VAL A 49 -15.07 -8.06 22.02
CA VAL A 49 -14.42 -9.36 22.09
C VAL A 49 -12.95 -9.14 22.38
N PRO A 50 -12.50 -9.35 23.61
CA PRO A 50 -11.11 -9.17 23.98
C PRO A 50 -10.23 -10.12 23.15
N SER A 51 -9.13 -9.59 22.66
CA SER A 51 -8.10 -10.37 22.00
C SER A 51 -7.24 -11.12 23.01
N ALA A 52 -6.74 -12.29 22.61
CA ALA A 52 -5.79 -13.00 23.45
C ALA A 52 -4.50 -12.17 23.61
N PRO A 53 -3.86 -12.16 24.79
CA PRO A 53 -2.63 -11.38 25.04
C PRO A 53 -1.46 -11.70 24.09
N SER A 54 -1.47 -12.86 23.45
CA SER A 54 -0.49 -13.28 22.45
C SER A 54 -0.91 -12.96 21.01
N ALA A 55 -2.13 -12.46 20.83
CA ALA A 55 -2.64 -12.18 19.51
C ALA A 55 -2.19 -10.79 19.07
N ALA A 56 -2.00 -10.68 17.79
CA ALA A 56 -1.76 -9.48 17.04
C ALA A 56 -2.94 -8.52 17.08
N ASP A 57 -3.23 -7.94 18.20
CA ASP A 57 -4.41 -7.12 18.34
C ASP A 57 -4.04 -5.72 18.83
N SER A 58 -4.88 -4.77 18.50
CA SER A 58 -4.72 -3.39 18.92
C SER A 58 -4.90 -3.23 20.43
N TYR A 59 -3.96 -3.64 21.21
CA TYR A 59 -4.05 -3.56 22.64
C TYR A 59 -4.41 -2.18 23.18
N LEU A 60 -3.77 -1.15 22.64
CA LEU A 60 -3.96 0.22 23.11
C LEU A 60 -5.40 0.71 22.96
N PHE A 61 -6.15 0.12 22.03
CA PHE A 61 -7.51 0.57 21.72
C PHE A 61 -8.56 -0.54 21.90
N GLY A 62 -8.15 -1.71 22.35
CA GLY A 62 -9.06 -2.84 22.57
C GLY A 62 -9.79 -3.32 21.31
N TYR A 63 -9.21 -3.15 20.15
CA TYR A 63 -9.82 -3.53 18.89
C TYR A 63 -9.26 -4.87 18.40
N ASN A 64 -10.14 -5.86 18.19
CA ASN A 64 -9.78 -7.16 17.67
C ASN A 64 -9.77 -7.15 16.13
N ASN A 65 -8.57 -6.98 15.54
CA ASN A 65 -8.39 -6.89 14.09
C ASN A 65 -8.93 -8.12 13.34
N ARG A 66 -8.83 -9.32 13.91
CA ARG A 66 -9.33 -10.56 13.28
C ARG A 66 -10.84 -10.50 13.11
N ILE A 67 -11.56 -10.11 14.17
CA ILE A 67 -13.01 -9.95 14.11
C ILE A 67 -13.38 -8.81 13.15
N GLY A 68 -12.63 -7.70 13.16
CA GLY A 68 -12.84 -6.59 12.24
C GLY A 68 -12.76 -7.02 10.78
N ILE A 69 -11.75 -7.82 10.41
CA ILE A 69 -11.60 -8.36 9.04
C ILE A 69 -12.73 -9.33 8.70
N ILE A 70 -13.09 -10.23 9.63
CA ILE A 70 -14.20 -11.18 9.41
C ILE A 70 -15.50 -10.42 9.17
N LEU A 71 -15.81 -9.42 9.98
CA LEU A 71 -17.01 -8.59 9.81
C LEU A 71 -16.98 -7.81 8.49
N LEU A 72 -15.84 -7.25 8.11
CA LEU A 72 -15.68 -6.59 6.81
C LEU A 72 -16.00 -7.53 5.66
N LEU A 73 -15.44 -8.74 5.67
CA LEU A 73 -15.70 -9.76 4.64
C LEU A 73 -17.16 -10.19 4.65
N PHE A 74 -17.72 -10.44 5.85
CA PHE A 74 -19.13 -10.82 6.02
C PHE A 74 -20.09 -9.77 5.48
N PHE A 75 -19.94 -8.51 5.90
CA PHE A 75 -20.80 -7.43 5.40
C PHE A 75 -20.58 -7.16 3.92
N THR A 76 -19.33 -7.25 3.42
CA THR A 76 -19.09 -7.13 1.98
C THR A 76 -19.83 -8.23 1.21
N ALA A 77 -19.72 -9.49 1.62
CA ALA A 77 -20.42 -10.61 0.99
C ALA A 77 -21.94 -10.46 1.09
N LEU A 78 -22.47 -10.12 2.29
CA LEU A 78 -23.89 -9.88 2.49
C LEU A 78 -24.40 -8.73 1.60
N GLY A 79 -23.66 -7.63 1.51
CA GLY A 79 -24.00 -6.52 0.63
C GLY A 79 -24.06 -6.92 -0.84
N VAL A 80 -23.07 -7.70 -1.31
CA VAL A 80 -23.07 -8.25 -2.69
C VAL A 80 -24.30 -9.10 -2.95
N VAL A 81 -24.67 -9.99 -1.99
CA VAL A 81 -25.86 -10.84 -2.12
C VAL A 81 -27.14 -10.02 -2.12
N LEU A 82 -27.28 -9.07 -1.18
CA LEU A 82 -28.46 -8.21 -1.07
C LEU A 82 -28.69 -7.34 -2.30
N THR A 83 -27.60 -6.86 -2.89
CA THR A 83 -27.67 -6.05 -4.12
C THR A 83 -27.81 -6.90 -5.39
N ARG A 84 -27.71 -8.23 -5.29
CA ARG A 84 -27.76 -9.20 -6.40
C ARG A 84 -26.88 -8.78 -7.57
N GLY A 85 -25.70 -8.22 -7.24
CA GLY A 85 -24.76 -7.67 -8.22
C GLY A 85 -25.50 -6.70 -9.15
N PHE A 86 -25.97 -5.58 -8.62
CA PHE A 86 -26.74 -4.54 -9.32
C PHE A 86 -26.81 -4.75 -10.84
N ASN A 87 -28.02 -4.98 -11.40
CA ASN A 87 -28.24 -4.85 -12.85
C ASN A 87 -28.07 -3.37 -13.20
N LEU A 88 -26.83 -2.93 -13.21
CA LEU A 88 -26.46 -1.55 -13.44
C LEU A 88 -26.48 -1.33 -14.94
N HIS A 89 -27.50 -0.66 -15.44
CA HIS A 89 -27.42 -0.05 -16.76
C HIS A 89 -26.27 0.96 -16.71
N THR A 90 -25.17 0.60 -17.30
CA THR A 90 -24.04 1.49 -17.46
C THR A 90 -24.34 2.45 -18.61
N ASP A 91 -24.31 3.74 -18.34
CA ASP A 91 -24.30 4.80 -19.38
C ASP A 91 -22.93 4.85 -20.08
N ALA A 92 -22.27 3.71 -20.20
CA ALA A 92 -20.89 3.67 -20.67
C ALA A 92 -20.77 4.18 -22.10
N PRO A 93 -19.91 5.14 -22.38
CA PRO A 93 -19.55 5.47 -23.74
C PRO A 93 -18.90 4.26 -24.40
N SER A 94 -19.23 4.00 -25.64
CA SER A 94 -18.66 2.89 -26.44
C SER A 94 -17.17 3.08 -26.78
N GLU A 95 -16.61 4.25 -26.49
CA GLU A 95 -15.27 4.61 -26.93
C GLU A 95 -14.23 4.55 -25.82
N TYR A 96 -13.14 3.89 -26.12
CA TYR A 96 -11.89 3.92 -25.36
C TYR A 96 -11.17 5.25 -25.61
N ARG A 97 -10.80 5.97 -24.54
CA ARG A 97 -10.04 7.21 -24.65
C ARG A 97 -8.67 7.08 -24.01
N ALA A 98 -7.62 7.34 -24.76
CA ALA A 98 -6.27 7.41 -24.26
C ALA A 98 -6.07 8.66 -23.39
N LEU A 99 -5.09 8.64 -22.50
CA LEU A 99 -4.71 9.84 -21.74
C LEU A 99 -4.08 10.89 -22.66
N PRO A 100 -4.35 12.18 -22.43
CA PRO A 100 -3.64 13.25 -23.13
C PRO A 100 -2.12 13.17 -22.89
N ARG A 101 -1.34 13.15 -23.96
CA ARG A 101 0.13 12.95 -23.88
C ARG A 101 0.84 14.01 -23.05
N TRP A 102 0.31 15.23 -22.99
CA TRP A 102 0.89 16.32 -22.20
C TRP A 102 0.82 16.11 -20.69
N MET A 103 -0.09 15.24 -20.22
CA MET A 103 -0.26 14.99 -18.78
C MET A 103 0.99 14.35 -18.17
N LEU A 104 1.68 13.47 -18.91
CA LEU A 104 2.89 12.84 -18.41
C LEU A 104 4.02 13.84 -18.13
N PRO A 105 4.49 14.66 -19.09
CA PRO A 105 5.58 15.61 -18.82
C PRO A 105 5.21 16.64 -17.75
N VAL A 106 3.94 17.08 -17.69
CA VAL A 106 3.49 17.99 -16.63
C VAL A 106 3.57 17.29 -15.26
N SER A 107 3.12 16.06 -15.15
CA SER A 107 3.19 15.30 -13.89
C SER A 107 4.64 15.06 -13.46
N LEU A 108 5.53 14.69 -14.39
CA LEU A 108 6.96 14.52 -14.08
C LEU A 108 7.61 15.83 -13.62
N LEU A 109 7.28 16.95 -14.25
CA LEU A 109 7.75 18.27 -13.84
C LEU A 109 7.27 18.63 -12.43
N LEU A 110 5.98 18.42 -12.12
CA LEU A 110 5.42 18.72 -10.80
C LEU A 110 6.05 17.85 -9.71
N VAL A 111 6.30 16.56 -9.97
CA VAL A 111 7.06 15.69 -9.06
C VAL A 111 8.47 16.20 -8.85
N ALA A 112 9.18 16.52 -9.91
CA ALA A 112 10.55 17.04 -9.82
C ALA A 112 10.61 18.33 -8.99
N LEU A 113 9.69 19.27 -9.24
CA LEU A 113 9.59 20.52 -8.48
C LEU A 113 9.21 20.27 -7.01
N GLY A 114 8.26 19.34 -6.74
CA GLY A 114 7.88 18.97 -5.39
C GLY A 114 9.05 18.35 -4.61
N CYS A 115 9.75 17.40 -5.21
CA CYS A 115 10.94 16.79 -4.60
C CYS A 115 12.06 17.82 -4.37
N ALA A 116 12.33 18.69 -5.34
CA ALA A 116 13.33 19.75 -5.20
C ALA A 116 12.95 20.75 -4.09
N ALA A 117 11.69 21.16 -4.02
CA ALA A 117 11.20 22.03 -2.96
C ALA A 117 11.35 21.38 -1.57
N MET A 118 10.95 20.10 -1.43
CA MET A 118 11.09 19.38 -0.18
C MET A 118 12.57 19.22 0.23
N TYR A 119 13.45 18.89 -0.71
CA TYR A 119 14.88 18.83 -0.47
C TYR A 119 15.44 20.19 -0.01
N ALA A 120 15.07 21.27 -0.69
CA ALA A 120 15.51 22.62 -0.33
C ALA A 120 15.03 23.07 1.06
N ILE A 121 13.83 22.61 1.48
CA ILE A 121 13.24 22.98 2.77
C ILE A 121 13.79 22.12 3.91
N ALA A 122 13.90 20.82 3.71
CA ALA A 122 14.10 19.84 4.76
C ALA A 122 15.31 18.92 4.58
N GLY A 123 15.80 18.72 3.36
CA GLY A 123 16.85 17.75 3.04
C GLY A 123 18.13 17.94 3.83
N ARG A 124 18.55 19.19 4.04
CA ARG A 124 19.76 19.53 4.82
C ARG A 124 19.71 19.12 6.29
N TYR A 125 18.51 18.89 6.84
CA TYR A 125 18.34 18.52 8.25
C TYR A 125 18.38 17.00 8.46
N HIS A 126 18.42 16.21 7.38
CA HIS A 126 18.49 14.74 7.38
C HIS A 126 17.52 14.03 8.36
N GLY A 127 16.37 14.64 8.62
CA GLY A 127 15.53 14.14 9.70
C GLY A 127 14.04 14.39 9.58
N PHE A 128 13.49 14.42 8.36
CA PHE A 128 12.07 14.64 8.16
C PHE A 128 11.35 13.40 7.64
N GLY A 129 10.23 13.08 8.26
CA GLY A 129 9.38 12.00 7.83
C GLY A 129 10.11 10.66 7.79
N GLU A 130 9.82 9.87 6.77
CA GLU A 130 10.41 8.53 6.60
C GLU A 130 11.86 8.55 6.09
N SER A 131 12.33 9.68 5.53
CA SER A 131 13.71 9.77 5.01
C SER A 131 14.76 9.43 6.04
N TYR A 132 14.53 9.86 7.24
CA TYR A 132 15.39 9.64 8.37
C TYR A 132 15.56 8.15 8.71
N TYR A 133 14.47 7.39 8.82
CA TYR A 133 14.53 5.97 9.06
C TYR A 133 15.38 5.26 7.99
N LEU A 134 15.17 5.63 6.73
CA LEU A 134 15.87 5.01 5.61
C LEU A 134 17.34 5.42 5.53
N ILE A 135 17.66 6.72 5.72
CA ILE A 135 19.04 7.22 5.71
C ILE A 135 19.87 6.57 6.83
N ASP A 136 19.27 6.39 8.01
CA ASP A 136 19.93 5.75 9.14
C ASP A 136 20.29 4.29 8.81
N ARG A 137 19.36 3.51 8.26
CA ARG A 137 19.63 2.11 7.84
C ARG A 137 20.64 2.01 6.70
N ILE A 138 20.62 2.93 5.75
CA ILE A 138 21.64 3.00 4.69
C ILE A 138 23.02 3.28 5.30
N SER A 139 23.08 4.11 6.34
CA SER A 139 24.32 4.39 7.05
C SER A 139 24.85 3.16 7.78
N LEU A 140 23.98 2.36 8.43
CA LEU A 140 24.34 1.08 9.03
C LEU A 140 24.87 0.10 7.99
N LEU A 141 24.19 0.01 6.85
CA LEU A 141 24.62 -0.83 5.73
C LEU A 141 26.00 -0.39 5.21
N ASN A 142 26.25 0.91 5.08
CA ASN A 142 27.55 1.45 4.65
C ASN A 142 28.67 1.14 5.66
N GLN A 143 28.34 0.91 6.93
CA GLN A 143 29.27 0.44 7.98
C GLN A 143 29.52 -1.06 7.95
N GLY A 144 28.96 -1.79 6.97
CA GLY A 144 29.11 -3.24 6.84
C GLY A 144 28.10 -4.05 7.65
N ARG A 145 27.08 -3.43 8.25
CA ARG A 145 25.97 -4.15 8.89
C ARG A 145 25.06 -4.76 7.83
N VAL A 146 24.55 -5.95 8.09
CA VAL A 146 23.74 -6.71 7.14
C VAL A 146 22.25 -6.57 7.49
N PRO A 147 21.40 -6.06 6.56
CA PRO A 147 19.97 -5.97 6.79
C PRO A 147 19.37 -7.34 7.14
N TYR A 148 18.31 -7.34 7.93
CA TYR A 148 17.58 -8.52 8.41
C TYR A 148 18.36 -9.45 9.36
N ARG A 149 19.66 -9.29 9.47
CA ARG A 149 20.51 -10.01 10.41
C ARG A 149 20.98 -9.13 11.56
N ASP A 150 21.59 -7.99 11.24
CA ASP A 150 22.23 -7.09 12.21
C ASP A 150 21.32 -5.93 12.62
N PHE A 151 20.34 -5.62 11.79
CA PHE A 151 19.28 -4.65 12.06
C PHE A 151 18.01 -5.02 11.30
N GLU A 152 16.87 -4.59 11.82
CA GLU A 152 15.59 -4.82 11.19
C GLU A 152 15.32 -3.85 10.06
N PHE A 153 14.67 -4.39 9.00
CA PHE A 153 14.18 -3.61 7.90
C PHE A 153 12.89 -4.20 7.36
N VAL A 154 11.81 -3.43 7.36
CA VAL A 154 10.46 -3.91 7.02
C VAL A 154 10.15 -3.87 5.53
N TYR A 155 10.99 -3.20 4.74
CA TYR A 155 10.82 -3.06 3.29
C TYR A 155 11.79 -3.95 2.52
N GLY A 156 11.64 -4.00 1.19
CA GLY A 156 12.56 -4.73 0.34
C GLY A 156 13.95 -4.07 0.28
N PRO A 157 15.02 -4.89 0.17
CA PRO A 157 16.42 -4.42 0.28
C PRO A 157 16.82 -3.41 -0.80
N ALA A 158 16.12 -3.34 -1.93
CA ALA A 158 16.41 -2.36 -2.98
C ALA A 158 16.29 -0.90 -2.48
N GLN A 159 15.47 -0.66 -1.44
CA GLN A 159 15.34 0.67 -0.84
C GLN A 159 16.57 1.10 -0.04
N LEU A 160 17.43 0.16 0.36
CA LEU A 160 18.71 0.43 1.02
C LEU A 160 19.86 0.41 0.03
N TYR A 161 19.95 -0.65 -0.77
CA TYR A 161 21.05 -0.83 -1.71
C TYR A 161 21.01 0.18 -2.88
N GLY A 162 19.84 0.61 -3.32
CA GLY A 162 19.70 1.60 -4.38
C GLY A 162 20.39 2.93 -4.04
N PRO A 163 20.05 3.59 -2.93
CA PRO A 163 20.75 4.79 -2.49
C PRO A 163 22.25 4.56 -2.20
N LEU A 164 22.61 3.41 -1.60
CA LEU A 164 24.00 3.07 -1.32
C LEU A 164 24.83 2.95 -2.60
N TRP A 165 24.31 2.33 -3.65
CA TRP A 165 24.98 2.27 -4.94
C TRP A 165 25.16 3.67 -5.55
N LEU A 166 24.16 4.54 -5.45
CA LEU A 166 24.30 5.93 -5.90
C LEU A 166 25.39 6.67 -5.10
N HIS A 167 25.50 6.43 -3.80
CA HIS A 167 26.58 6.98 -2.96
C HIS A 167 27.97 6.52 -3.42
N HIS A 168 28.12 5.26 -3.81
CA HIS A 168 29.41 4.74 -4.29
C HIS A 168 29.73 5.14 -5.75
N LEU A 169 28.70 5.36 -6.57
CA LEU A 169 28.88 5.73 -7.97
C LEU A 169 29.07 7.23 -8.19
N LEU A 170 28.54 8.05 -7.30
CA LEU A 170 28.53 9.50 -7.42
C LEU A 170 29.21 10.14 -6.19
N PRO A 171 29.84 11.31 -6.34
CA PRO A 171 30.46 12.03 -5.22
C PRO A 171 29.42 12.73 -4.33
N LEU A 172 28.44 11.95 -3.86
CA LEU A 172 27.32 12.42 -3.03
C LEU A 172 27.40 11.83 -1.63
N GLY A 173 26.99 12.58 -0.62
CA GLY A 173 26.75 12.05 0.71
C GLY A 173 25.61 11.01 0.73
N ILE A 174 25.51 10.19 1.78
CA ILE A 174 24.47 9.16 1.91
C ILE A 174 23.07 9.81 1.84
N GLY A 175 22.87 10.93 2.55
CA GLY A 175 21.60 11.65 2.53
C GLY A 175 21.22 12.15 1.14
N ASP A 176 22.17 12.77 0.41
CA ASP A 176 21.92 13.28 -0.94
C ASP A 176 21.63 12.14 -1.92
N SER A 177 22.37 11.03 -1.79
CA SER A 177 22.14 9.82 -2.59
C SER A 177 20.75 9.22 -2.34
N TYR A 178 20.28 9.24 -1.09
CA TYR A 178 18.93 8.87 -0.72
C TYR A 178 17.88 9.77 -1.41
N TYR A 179 18.03 11.09 -1.33
CA TYR A 179 17.09 12.01 -1.96
C TYR A 179 17.08 11.93 -3.48
N LEU A 180 18.23 11.66 -4.09
CA LEU A 180 18.29 11.38 -5.52
C LEU A 180 17.52 10.10 -5.86
N PHE A 181 17.74 9.01 -5.14
CA PHE A 181 17.04 7.75 -5.33
C PHE A 181 15.53 7.89 -5.11
N TRP A 182 15.13 8.61 -4.08
CA TRP A 182 13.73 8.93 -3.81
C TRP A 182 13.08 9.71 -4.96
N THR A 183 13.76 10.74 -5.47
CA THR A 183 13.27 11.53 -6.62
C THR A 183 13.12 10.65 -7.87
N LEU A 184 14.14 9.83 -8.18
CA LEU A 184 14.09 8.89 -9.31
C LEU A 184 12.95 7.88 -9.17
N SER A 185 12.73 7.35 -7.96
CA SER A 185 11.64 6.43 -7.66
C SER A 185 10.27 7.08 -7.85
N TYR A 186 10.15 8.36 -7.49
CA TYR A 186 8.92 9.12 -7.71
C TYR A 186 8.66 9.37 -9.20
N LEU A 187 9.65 9.80 -9.95
CA LEU A 187 9.56 10.05 -11.39
C LEU A 187 9.22 8.77 -12.16
N LEU A 188 9.95 7.69 -11.90
CA LEU A 188 9.72 6.41 -12.55
C LEU A 188 8.35 5.83 -12.19
N GLY A 189 7.97 5.94 -10.92
CA GLY A 189 6.65 5.52 -10.46
C GLY A 189 5.51 6.32 -11.08
N THR A 190 5.66 7.63 -11.25
CA THR A 190 4.69 8.49 -11.95
C THR A 190 4.52 8.06 -13.42
N TRP A 191 5.61 7.70 -14.08
CA TRP A 191 5.56 7.15 -15.42
C TRP A 191 4.77 5.82 -15.46
N PHE A 192 5.01 4.91 -14.50
CA PHE A 192 4.26 3.66 -14.41
C PHE A 192 2.77 3.89 -14.10
N LEU A 193 2.43 4.84 -13.25
CA LEU A 193 1.03 5.20 -12.98
C LEU A 193 0.32 5.69 -14.24
N PHE A 194 0.98 6.61 -14.97
CA PHE A 194 0.45 7.10 -16.26
C PHE A 194 0.23 5.95 -17.23
N LYS A 195 1.24 5.11 -17.43
CA LYS A 195 1.16 3.96 -18.34
C LYS A 195 0.12 2.95 -17.92
N CYS A 196 -0.02 2.67 -16.64
CA CYS A 196 -1.02 1.75 -16.11
C CYS A 196 -2.44 2.20 -16.48
N ILE A 197 -2.75 3.51 -16.28
CA ILE A 197 -4.07 4.06 -16.55
C ILE A 197 -4.29 4.24 -18.05
N ASP A 198 -3.27 4.63 -18.80
CA ASP A 198 -3.38 4.79 -20.27
C ASP A 198 -3.69 3.47 -20.97
N GLU A 199 -3.01 2.41 -20.58
CA GLU A 199 -3.09 1.11 -21.23
C GLU A 199 -4.34 0.29 -20.88
N ILE A 200 -4.98 0.58 -19.75
CA ILE A 200 -6.19 -0.14 -19.37
C ILE A 200 -7.34 0.19 -20.36
N ARG A 201 -7.82 -0.84 -21.07
CA ARG A 201 -8.90 -0.70 -22.07
C ARG A 201 -10.26 -0.70 -21.36
N PHE A 202 -10.58 0.39 -20.70
CA PHE A 202 -11.84 0.54 -19.99
C PHE A 202 -12.71 1.63 -20.65
N PRO A 203 -14.02 1.38 -20.91
CA PRO A 203 -14.89 2.29 -21.65
C PRO A 203 -15.33 3.46 -20.78
N THR A 204 -14.46 4.43 -20.56
CA THR A 204 -14.78 5.65 -19.81
C THR A 204 -14.05 6.86 -20.36
N SER A 205 -14.72 8.00 -20.36
CA SER A 205 -14.12 9.32 -20.62
C SER A 205 -13.45 9.92 -19.39
N ALA A 206 -13.64 9.33 -18.20
CA ALA A 206 -13.14 9.84 -16.93
C ALA A 206 -11.67 9.52 -16.64
N LYS A 207 -10.97 8.77 -17.49
CA LYS A 207 -9.55 8.40 -17.28
C LYS A 207 -8.64 9.58 -16.90
N PRO A 208 -8.70 10.74 -17.59
CA PRO A 208 -7.88 11.89 -17.20
C PRO A 208 -8.18 12.36 -15.76
N ALA A 209 -9.45 12.39 -15.38
CA ALA A 209 -9.84 12.77 -14.02
C ALA A 209 -9.36 11.73 -12.99
N ILE A 210 -9.52 10.43 -13.29
CA ILE A 210 -9.02 9.33 -12.44
C ILE A 210 -7.50 9.43 -12.27
N TYR A 211 -6.77 9.67 -13.36
CA TYR A 211 -5.33 9.89 -13.30
C TYR A 211 -4.96 11.04 -12.36
N VAL A 212 -5.59 12.20 -12.55
CA VAL A 212 -5.35 13.38 -11.70
C VAL A 212 -5.65 13.07 -10.24
N MET A 213 -6.77 12.41 -9.94
CA MET A 213 -7.18 12.09 -8.57
C MET A 213 -6.17 11.18 -7.87
N LEU A 214 -5.71 10.11 -8.53
CA LEU A 214 -4.72 9.20 -7.98
C LEU A 214 -3.34 9.86 -7.89
N TYR A 215 -2.95 10.60 -8.92
CA TYR A 215 -1.67 11.29 -8.98
C TYR A 215 -1.53 12.37 -7.90
N VAL A 216 -2.53 13.24 -7.76
CA VAL A 216 -2.49 14.33 -6.78
C VAL A 216 -2.48 13.79 -5.36
N ALA A 217 -3.28 12.76 -5.06
CA ALA A 217 -3.25 12.12 -3.75
C ALA A 217 -1.85 11.56 -3.41
N GLY A 218 -1.17 10.96 -4.39
CA GLY A 218 0.20 10.47 -4.21
C GLY A 218 1.27 11.55 -4.20
N LEU A 219 1.10 12.63 -4.95
CA LEU A 219 2.07 13.74 -4.99
C LEU A 219 2.28 14.38 -3.61
N PHE A 220 1.23 14.49 -2.81
CA PHE A 220 1.33 15.02 -1.45
C PHE A 220 2.14 14.14 -0.49
N ALA A 221 2.34 12.87 -0.81
CA ALA A 221 3.26 12.03 -0.05
C ALA A 221 4.74 12.45 -0.19
N THR A 222 5.07 13.41 -1.08
CA THR A 222 6.41 14.03 -1.10
C THR A 222 6.76 14.69 0.23
N ILE A 223 5.78 15.14 1.01
CA ILE A 223 6.01 15.70 2.35
C ILE A 223 6.61 14.65 3.29
N ARG A 224 6.27 13.38 3.13
CA ARG A 224 6.80 12.28 3.95
C ARG A 224 8.25 11.91 3.61
N MET A 225 8.73 12.29 2.44
CA MET A 225 10.11 12.08 1.98
C MET A 225 10.59 10.62 2.06
N GLY A 226 9.67 9.65 2.01
CA GLY A 226 9.96 8.22 2.09
C GLY A 226 9.96 7.54 0.72
N THR A 227 10.95 6.72 0.41
CA THR A 227 10.96 5.88 -0.80
C THR A 227 9.85 4.84 -0.77
N ASN A 228 9.42 4.42 0.42
CA ASN A 228 8.28 3.54 0.66
C ASN A 228 6.93 4.17 0.30
N TYR A 229 6.84 5.50 0.21
CA TYR A 229 5.65 6.25 -0.21
C TYR A 229 5.78 6.82 -1.62
N THR A 230 6.45 6.13 -2.52
CA THR A 230 6.54 6.52 -3.92
C THR A 230 5.64 5.66 -4.81
N PHE A 231 5.21 6.23 -5.93
CA PHE A 231 4.46 5.47 -6.93
C PHE A 231 5.19 4.24 -7.45
N LEU A 232 6.53 4.21 -7.44
CA LEU A 232 7.28 3.06 -7.93
C LEU A 232 6.88 1.77 -7.23
N ARG A 233 6.75 1.81 -5.91
CA ARG A 233 6.38 0.65 -5.10
C ARG A 233 5.00 0.08 -5.44
N TYR A 234 4.06 0.93 -5.82
CA TYR A 234 2.65 0.55 -6.00
C TYR A 234 2.20 0.56 -7.46
N ALA A 235 2.62 1.54 -8.26
CA ALA A 235 2.20 1.65 -9.65
C ALA A 235 2.92 0.67 -10.58
N LEU A 236 4.18 0.32 -10.29
CA LEU A 236 4.90 -0.71 -11.05
C LEU A 236 4.17 -2.06 -11.03
N PRO A 237 3.84 -2.66 -9.86
CA PRO A 237 3.12 -3.93 -9.86
C PRO A 237 1.75 -3.84 -10.52
N LEU A 238 1.02 -2.72 -10.38
CA LEU A 238 -0.26 -2.53 -11.06
C LEU A 238 -0.11 -2.48 -12.59
N TYR A 239 0.91 -1.78 -13.08
CA TYR A 239 1.23 -1.75 -14.51
C TYR A 239 1.55 -3.15 -15.05
N LEU A 240 2.36 -3.93 -14.31
CA LEU A 240 2.69 -5.29 -14.68
C LEU A 240 1.45 -6.19 -14.73
N VAL A 241 0.54 -6.05 -13.75
CA VAL A 241 -0.73 -6.78 -13.71
C VAL A 241 -1.62 -6.44 -14.90
N VAL A 242 -1.75 -5.16 -15.25
CA VAL A 242 -2.52 -4.71 -16.43
C VAL A 242 -1.92 -5.27 -17.72
N LYS A 243 -0.60 -5.23 -17.85
CA LYS A 243 0.12 -5.81 -19.00
C LYS A 243 -0.08 -7.32 -19.10
N LEU A 244 0.03 -8.01 -17.97
CA LEU A 244 -0.14 -9.45 -17.92
C LEU A 244 -1.56 -9.85 -18.31
N ASN A 245 -2.58 -9.16 -17.79
CA ASN A 245 -3.97 -9.42 -18.14
C ASN A 245 -4.21 -9.28 -19.65
N THR A 246 -3.63 -8.26 -20.29
CA THR A 246 -3.72 -8.08 -21.75
C THR A 246 -2.97 -9.21 -22.49
N ARG A 247 -1.77 -9.57 -22.04
CA ARG A 247 -0.96 -10.62 -22.68
C ARG A 247 -1.61 -12.00 -22.61
N PHE A 248 -2.19 -12.38 -21.49
CA PHE A 248 -2.87 -13.68 -21.37
C PHE A 248 -4.10 -13.79 -22.25
N ARG A 249 -4.77 -12.69 -22.56
CA ARG A 249 -5.89 -12.69 -23.53
C ARG A 249 -5.46 -13.03 -24.94
N ASP A 250 -4.31 -12.46 -25.35
CA ASP A 250 -3.82 -12.58 -26.73
C ASP A 250 -2.81 -13.74 -26.87
N ALA A 251 -2.67 -14.59 -25.84
CA ALA A 251 -1.58 -15.53 -25.72
C ALA A 251 -1.68 -16.72 -26.65
N ARG A 252 -0.59 -16.99 -27.36
CA ARG A 252 -0.31 -18.29 -27.99
C ARG A 252 0.59 -19.12 -27.04
N PHE A 253 0.28 -20.39 -26.89
CA PHE A 253 0.93 -21.28 -25.92
C PHE A 253 2.48 -21.25 -25.88
N PRO A 254 3.22 -21.18 -27.00
CA PRO A 254 4.69 -21.14 -26.94
C PRO A 254 5.28 -19.90 -26.25
N ARG A 255 4.56 -18.77 -26.26
CA ARG A 255 5.02 -17.52 -25.61
C ARG A 255 4.78 -17.51 -24.10
N ILE A 256 3.89 -18.35 -23.62
CA ILE A 256 3.48 -18.40 -22.21
C ILE A 256 4.65 -18.81 -21.30
N ILE A 257 5.54 -19.71 -21.75
CA ILE A 257 6.73 -20.11 -20.98
C ILE A 257 7.64 -18.92 -20.73
N LEU A 258 7.86 -18.10 -21.77
CA LEU A 258 8.62 -16.86 -21.63
C LEU A 258 7.91 -15.88 -20.67
N ASP A 259 6.59 -15.75 -20.79
CA ASP A 259 5.80 -14.89 -19.92
C ASP A 259 5.85 -15.35 -18.45
N ILE A 260 5.87 -16.66 -18.17
CA ILE A 260 6.07 -17.20 -16.81
C ILE A 260 7.46 -16.83 -16.27
N PHE A 261 8.51 -16.98 -17.07
CA PHE A 261 9.85 -16.57 -16.67
C PHE A 261 9.92 -15.07 -16.39
N VAL A 262 9.35 -14.24 -17.25
CA VAL A 262 9.26 -12.79 -17.07
C VAL A 262 8.48 -12.45 -15.79
N CYS A 263 7.39 -13.15 -15.51
CA CYS A 263 6.63 -12.98 -14.26
C CYS A 263 7.46 -13.34 -13.03
N ALA A 264 8.27 -14.41 -13.09
CA ALA A 264 9.15 -14.78 -11.98
C ALA A 264 10.23 -13.72 -11.73
N VAL A 265 10.84 -13.17 -12.78
CA VAL A 265 11.81 -12.09 -12.68
C VAL A 265 11.16 -10.83 -12.07
N PHE A 266 9.96 -10.46 -12.53
CA PHE A 266 9.25 -9.32 -11.93
C PHE A 266 8.84 -9.58 -10.48
N CYS A 267 8.42 -10.80 -10.14
CA CYS A 267 8.16 -11.16 -8.75
C CYS A 267 9.41 -10.98 -7.88
N ALA A 268 10.59 -11.40 -8.36
CA ALA A 268 11.85 -11.20 -7.65
C ALA A 268 12.18 -9.72 -7.47
N ILE A 269 12.01 -8.90 -8.53
CA ILE A 269 12.19 -7.44 -8.44
C ILE A 269 11.22 -6.83 -7.42
N LEU A 270 9.97 -7.28 -7.41
CA LEU A 270 8.98 -6.79 -6.45
C LEU A 270 9.31 -7.22 -5.01
N VAL A 271 9.77 -8.46 -4.79
CA VAL A 271 10.26 -8.90 -3.46
C VAL A 271 11.41 -8.00 -2.98
N LEU A 272 12.33 -7.64 -3.87
CA LEU A 272 13.43 -6.75 -3.51
C LEU A 272 12.99 -5.32 -3.21
N SER A 273 11.85 -4.86 -3.72
CA SER A 273 11.33 -3.51 -3.50
C SER A 273 10.24 -3.45 -2.43
N SER A 274 9.32 -4.43 -2.41
CA SER A 274 8.12 -4.46 -1.56
C SER A 274 7.53 -5.88 -1.53
N PRO A 275 7.89 -6.71 -0.54
CA PRO A 275 7.45 -8.11 -0.47
C PRO A 275 5.93 -8.29 -0.53
N GLU A 276 5.16 -7.42 0.12
CA GLU A 276 3.70 -7.48 0.12
C GLU A 276 3.10 -7.27 -1.27
N THR A 277 3.68 -6.36 -2.07
CA THR A 277 3.24 -6.17 -3.46
C THR A 277 3.63 -7.33 -4.37
N ALA A 278 4.73 -8.03 -4.05
CA ALA A 278 5.11 -9.27 -4.74
C ALA A 278 4.10 -10.39 -4.48
N VAL A 279 3.62 -10.55 -3.24
CA VAL A 279 2.56 -11.50 -2.89
C VAL A 279 1.28 -11.17 -3.65
N ALA A 280 0.88 -9.90 -3.68
CA ALA A 280 -0.31 -9.45 -4.40
C ALA A 280 -0.18 -9.67 -5.91
N PHE A 281 0.99 -9.42 -6.48
CA PHE A 281 1.29 -9.70 -7.89
C PHE A 281 1.23 -11.20 -8.21
N GLY A 282 1.83 -12.04 -7.36
CA GLY A 282 1.80 -13.49 -7.50
C GLY A 282 0.37 -14.04 -7.46
N PHE A 283 -0.43 -13.62 -6.48
CA PHE A 283 -1.84 -13.97 -6.37
C PHE A 283 -2.64 -13.53 -7.61
N SER A 284 -2.50 -12.27 -8.01
CA SER A 284 -3.21 -11.71 -9.16
C SER A 284 -2.86 -12.45 -10.46
N SER A 285 -1.58 -12.70 -10.72
CA SER A 285 -1.14 -13.39 -11.94
C SER A 285 -1.62 -14.84 -11.99
N GLY A 286 -1.63 -15.56 -10.87
CA GLY A 286 -2.22 -16.89 -10.75
C GLY A 286 -3.73 -16.88 -11.06
N CYS A 287 -4.46 -15.94 -10.49
CA CYS A 287 -5.89 -15.76 -10.76
C CYS A 287 -6.16 -15.40 -12.22
N ILE A 288 -5.40 -14.45 -12.81
CA ILE A 288 -5.52 -14.12 -14.24
C ILE A 288 -5.35 -15.37 -15.10
N ALA A 289 -4.33 -16.20 -14.82
CA ALA A 289 -4.09 -17.44 -15.56
C ALA A 289 -5.27 -18.42 -15.44
N LEU A 290 -5.80 -18.63 -14.23
CA LEU A 290 -6.93 -19.54 -13.98
C LEU A 290 -8.22 -19.07 -14.64
N PHE A 291 -8.47 -17.77 -14.68
CA PHE A 291 -9.69 -17.21 -15.25
C PHE A 291 -9.58 -16.83 -16.73
N CYS A 292 -8.41 -17.00 -17.36
CA CYS A 292 -8.19 -16.72 -18.77
C CYS A 292 -8.95 -17.71 -19.67
N ARG A 293 -10.03 -17.27 -20.32
CA ARG A 293 -10.90 -18.13 -21.14
C ARG A 293 -10.35 -18.46 -22.51
N SER A 294 -9.43 -17.68 -23.02
CA SER A 294 -8.77 -17.98 -24.30
C SER A 294 -7.97 -19.28 -24.28
N LEU A 295 -7.68 -19.79 -23.09
CA LEU A 295 -6.91 -21.02 -22.87
C LEU A 295 -7.80 -22.19 -22.42
N ALA A 296 -7.46 -23.41 -22.87
CA ALA A 296 -8.10 -24.63 -22.38
C ALA A 296 -7.84 -24.82 -20.88
N ILE A 297 -8.75 -25.47 -20.16
CA ILE A 297 -8.64 -25.65 -18.71
C ILE A 297 -7.32 -26.32 -18.28
N ARG A 298 -6.86 -27.31 -19.03
CA ARG A 298 -5.57 -27.98 -18.78
C ARG A 298 -4.39 -27.00 -18.88
N GLN A 299 -4.43 -26.10 -19.88
CA GLN A 299 -3.39 -25.08 -20.06
C GLN A 299 -3.41 -24.07 -18.91
N ARG A 300 -4.60 -23.63 -18.47
CA ARG A 300 -4.74 -22.72 -17.31
C ARG A 300 -4.16 -23.32 -16.04
N MET A 301 -4.50 -24.59 -15.77
CA MET A 301 -3.98 -25.31 -14.60
C MET A 301 -2.47 -25.45 -14.67
N LEU A 302 -1.93 -25.82 -15.85
CA LEU A 302 -0.48 -25.92 -16.04
C LEU A 302 0.23 -24.59 -15.80
N ILE A 303 -0.28 -23.50 -16.38
CA ILE A 303 0.31 -22.16 -16.21
C ILE A 303 0.25 -21.73 -14.74
N ALA A 304 -0.90 -21.87 -14.09
CA ALA A 304 -1.04 -21.54 -12.67
C ALA A 304 -0.07 -22.35 -11.81
N THR A 305 0.08 -23.64 -12.06
CA THR A 305 1.06 -24.51 -11.36
C THR A 305 2.49 -24.03 -11.58
N LEU A 306 2.87 -23.73 -12.83
CA LEU A 306 4.22 -23.23 -13.13
C LEU A 306 4.50 -21.87 -12.48
N LEU A 307 3.51 -20.97 -12.43
CA LEU A 307 3.61 -19.70 -11.71
C LEU A 307 3.80 -19.93 -10.20
N VAL A 308 3.03 -20.84 -9.60
CA VAL A 308 3.17 -21.19 -8.17
C VAL A 308 4.56 -21.73 -7.87
N ILE A 309 5.08 -22.63 -8.73
CA ILE A 309 6.45 -23.17 -8.57
C ILE A 309 7.48 -22.04 -8.70
N ALA A 310 7.37 -21.21 -9.74
CA ALA A 310 8.32 -20.13 -9.99
C ALA A 310 8.33 -19.09 -8.85
N TYR A 311 7.16 -18.68 -8.38
CA TYR A 311 7.05 -17.76 -7.24
C TYR A 311 7.47 -18.42 -5.93
N GLY A 312 7.11 -19.69 -5.72
CA GLY A 312 7.57 -20.47 -4.58
C GLY A 312 9.08 -20.51 -4.48
N ALA A 313 9.79 -20.67 -5.61
CA ALA A 313 11.24 -20.60 -5.64
C ALA A 313 11.77 -19.19 -5.27
N VAL A 314 11.16 -18.11 -5.80
CA VAL A 314 11.53 -16.73 -5.44
C VAL A 314 11.33 -16.48 -3.94
N PHE A 315 10.17 -16.85 -3.40
CA PHE A 315 9.87 -16.67 -1.98
C PHE A 315 10.73 -17.55 -1.08
N ALA A 316 11.06 -18.78 -1.49
CA ALA A 316 11.97 -19.64 -0.75
C ALA A 316 13.39 -19.02 -0.64
N VAL A 317 13.87 -18.41 -1.72
CA VAL A 317 15.14 -17.66 -1.69
C VAL A 317 15.01 -16.44 -0.76
N ALA A 318 13.92 -15.68 -0.84
CA ALA A 318 13.69 -14.52 0.01
C ALA A 318 13.60 -14.90 1.52
N LEU A 319 12.97 -16.02 1.85
CA LEU A 319 12.93 -16.58 3.21
C LEU A 319 14.33 -16.97 3.70
N LYS A 320 15.14 -17.61 2.84
CA LYS A 320 16.53 -17.98 3.20
C LYS A 320 17.38 -16.76 3.58
N PHE A 321 17.09 -15.61 2.98
CA PHE A 321 17.79 -14.34 3.26
C PHE A 321 17.05 -13.45 4.27
N HIS A 322 16.03 -13.95 4.94
CA HIS A 322 15.25 -13.26 5.95
C HIS A 322 14.49 -12.00 5.47
N VAL A 323 14.39 -11.79 4.15
CA VAL A 323 13.72 -10.62 3.55
C VAL A 323 12.22 -10.58 3.86
N LEU A 324 11.62 -11.75 4.14
CA LEU A 324 10.19 -11.86 4.44
C LEU A 324 9.87 -11.88 5.95
N ASP A 325 10.88 -11.92 6.83
CA ASP A 325 10.65 -12.12 8.26
C ASP A 325 9.79 -11.02 8.87
N ALA A 326 10.05 -9.77 8.53
CA ALA A 326 9.24 -8.64 9.01
C ALA A 326 7.79 -8.74 8.52
N MET A 327 7.57 -9.02 7.22
CA MET A 327 6.23 -9.18 6.66
C MET A 327 5.47 -10.35 7.31
N LEU A 328 6.14 -11.45 7.61
CA LEU A 328 5.54 -12.62 8.27
C LEU A 328 5.26 -12.33 9.74
N ALA A 329 6.14 -11.61 10.43
CA ALA A 329 5.93 -11.16 11.80
C ALA A 329 4.72 -10.22 11.89
N ASP A 330 4.62 -9.24 10.99
CA ASP A 330 3.49 -8.32 10.91
C ASP A 330 2.19 -9.06 10.59
N GLY A 331 2.22 -9.96 9.62
CA GLY A 331 1.09 -10.82 9.27
C GLY A 331 0.70 -11.81 10.39
N GLY A 332 1.67 -12.27 11.16
CA GLY A 332 1.49 -13.07 12.38
C GLY A 332 1.06 -12.24 13.58
N GLY A 333 1.18 -10.92 13.46
CA GLY A 333 0.70 -9.96 14.40
C GLY A 333 1.71 -9.45 15.40
N ALA A 334 2.97 -9.41 15.05
CA ALA A 334 3.99 -8.77 15.86
C ALA A 334 3.76 -7.26 16.01
N ILE A 335 3.12 -6.65 15.00
CA ILE A 335 2.78 -5.23 14.98
C ILE A 335 1.29 -5.07 14.72
N ASN A 336 0.62 -4.31 15.57
CA ASN A 336 -0.79 -4.00 15.43
C ASN A 336 -1.08 -2.53 15.56
N PHE A 337 -1.66 -2.00 14.51
CA PHE A 337 -2.28 -0.69 14.57
C PHE A 337 -3.80 -0.83 14.66
N PRO A 338 -4.45 -0.10 15.56
CA PRO A 338 -5.89 -0.15 15.67
C PRO A 338 -6.54 0.39 14.40
N ILE A 339 -7.62 -0.24 13.97
CA ILE A 339 -8.51 0.36 12.98
C ILE A 339 -9.19 1.54 13.64
N VAL A 340 -8.79 2.74 13.24
CA VAL A 340 -9.38 3.99 13.75
C VAL A 340 -10.54 4.36 12.84
N PRO A 341 -11.79 4.45 13.37
CA PRO A 341 -12.93 4.89 12.60
C PRO A 341 -12.68 6.29 12.05
N GLY A 342 -12.84 6.44 10.75
CA GLY A 342 -12.66 7.74 10.10
C GLY A 342 -13.11 7.74 8.63
N PRO A 343 -13.30 8.92 8.04
CA PRO A 343 -13.76 9.05 6.67
C PRO A 343 -12.88 8.33 5.63
N PRO A 344 -11.54 8.31 5.73
CA PRO A 344 -10.71 7.56 4.79
C PRO A 344 -11.01 6.06 4.77
N ILE A 345 -11.19 5.46 5.95
CA ILE A 345 -11.53 4.03 6.08
C ILE A 345 -12.92 3.76 5.51
N LEU A 346 -13.87 4.66 5.75
CA LEU A 346 -15.22 4.52 5.18
C LEU A 346 -15.18 4.51 3.65
N VAL A 347 -14.48 5.47 3.04
CA VAL A 347 -14.33 5.50 1.56
C VAL A 347 -13.63 4.24 1.06
N TYR A 348 -12.64 3.73 1.78
CA TYR A 348 -11.96 2.50 1.43
C TYR A 348 -12.89 1.27 1.48
N PHE A 349 -13.73 1.15 2.52
CA PHE A 349 -14.72 0.06 2.62
C PHE A 349 -15.77 0.13 1.51
N VAL A 350 -16.25 1.34 1.17
CA VAL A 350 -17.14 1.53 0.02
C VAL A 350 -16.44 1.10 -1.28
N SER A 351 -15.15 1.41 -1.42
CA SER A 351 -14.35 1.01 -2.58
C SER A 351 -14.19 -0.51 -2.67
N ILE A 352 -13.92 -1.20 -1.55
CA ILE A 352 -13.87 -2.67 -1.48
C ILE A 352 -15.22 -3.26 -1.91
N PHE A 353 -16.32 -2.71 -1.39
CA PHE A 353 -17.66 -3.16 -1.73
C PHE A 353 -17.96 -3.01 -3.23
N ILE A 354 -17.62 -1.86 -3.84
CA ILE A 354 -17.76 -1.63 -5.28
C ILE A 354 -16.97 -2.67 -6.07
N CYS A 355 -15.70 -2.90 -5.70
CA CYS A 355 -14.84 -3.90 -6.35
C CYS A 355 -15.40 -5.32 -6.21
N ALA A 356 -15.92 -5.70 -5.03
CA ALA A 356 -16.52 -7.01 -4.79
C ALA A 356 -17.81 -7.21 -5.62
N CYS A 357 -18.68 -6.20 -5.70
CA CYS A 357 -19.87 -6.24 -6.54
C CYS A 357 -19.50 -6.43 -8.01
N TRP A 358 -18.45 -5.77 -8.47
CA TRP A 358 -18.01 -5.89 -9.85
C TRP A 358 -17.38 -7.26 -10.14
N LEU A 359 -16.56 -7.76 -9.25
CA LEU A 359 -15.98 -9.10 -9.36
C LEU A 359 -17.08 -10.16 -9.40
N PHE A 360 -18.06 -10.08 -8.52
CA PHE A 360 -19.21 -10.99 -8.48
C PHE A 360 -20.02 -10.95 -9.78
N ARG A 361 -20.29 -9.75 -10.29
CA ARG A 361 -20.93 -9.58 -11.62
C ARG A 361 -20.14 -10.26 -12.73
N GLY A 362 -18.82 -10.08 -12.76
CA GLY A 362 -17.93 -10.73 -13.73
C GLY A 362 -18.05 -12.25 -13.68
N PHE A 363 -18.15 -12.86 -12.49
CA PHE A 363 -18.36 -14.29 -12.34
C PHE A 363 -19.74 -14.76 -12.82
N ILE A 364 -20.81 -14.05 -12.46
CA ILE A 364 -22.18 -14.41 -12.85
C ILE A 364 -22.34 -14.34 -14.38
N HIS A 365 -21.93 -13.23 -14.96
CA HIS A 365 -22.06 -13.03 -16.41
C HIS A 365 -20.97 -13.73 -17.22
N ARG A 366 -20.12 -14.50 -16.54
CA ARG A 366 -18.99 -15.21 -17.16
C ARG A 366 -18.12 -14.31 -18.04
N SER A 367 -18.10 -13.00 -17.78
CA SER A 367 -17.26 -12.03 -18.49
C SER A 367 -15.88 -12.01 -17.86
N THR A 368 -14.98 -12.86 -18.36
CA THR A 368 -13.57 -12.89 -17.94
C THR A 368 -12.69 -11.96 -18.76
N ASP A 369 -13.30 -11.23 -19.71
CA ASP A 369 -12.59 -10.29 -20.59
C ASP A 369 -12.51 -8.87 -19.99
N ASP A 370 -12.82 -8.72 -18.73
CA ASP A 370 -12.71 -7.43 -18.04
C ASP A 370 -11.22 -7.03 -17.93
N PRO A 371 -10.81 -5.88 -18.47
CA PRO A 371 -9.43 -5.40 -18.39
C PRO A 371 -8.98 -5.08 -16.96
N THR A 372 -9.93 -4.97 -16.03
CA THR A 372 -9.67 -4.62 -14.63
C THR A 372 -9.54 -5.84 -13.72
N LEU A 373 -9.76 -7.06 -14.24
CA LEU A 373 -9.77 -8.29 -13.45
C LEU A 373 -8.46 -8.46 -12.66
N GLY A 374 -7.33 -8.15 -13.28
CA GLY A 374 -6.03 -8.18 -12.62
C GLY A 374 -5.94 -7.22 -11.43
N LEU A 375 -6.46 -6.00 -11.57
CA LEU A 375 -6.50 -5.01 -10.48
C LEU A 375 -7.36 -5.49 -9.31
N LEU A 376 -8.52 -6.11 -9.61
CA LEU A 376 -9.41 -6.67 -8.59
C LEU A 376 -8.74 -7.78 -7.80
N PHE A 377 -8.06 -8.70 -8.46
CA PHE A 377 -7.32 -9.77 -7.77
C PHE A 377 -6.12 -9.22 -7.00
N PHE A 378 -5.40 -8.23 -7.54
CA PHE A 378 -4.31 -7.59 -6.84
C PHE A 378 -4.78 -6.88 -5.56
N SER A 379 -5.97 -6.30 -5.57
CA SER A 379 -6.50 -5.57 -4.41
C SER A 379 -6.81 -6.49 -3.22
N ILE A 380 -7.10 -7.79 -3.43
CA ILE A 380 -7.51 -8.70 -2.36
C ILE A 380 -6.42 -8.88 -1.28
N PRO A 381 -5.18 -9.30 -1.58
CA PRO A 381 -4.13 -9.41 -0.57
C PRO A 381 -3.74 -8.05 0.02
N MET A 382 -3.84 -6.97 -0.77
CA MET A 382 -3.50 -5.63 -0.31
C MET A 382 -4.48 -5.06 0.73
N ILE A 383 -5.67 -5.65 0.90
CA ILE A 383 -6.60 -5.27 1.98
C ILE A 383 -5.94 -5.46 3.36
N ALA A 384 -5.23 -6.57 3.56
CA ALA A 384 -4.54 -6.83 4.81
C ALA A 384 -3.45 -5.78 5.08
N ALA A 385 -2.66 -5.42 4.06
CA ALA A 385 -1.64 -4.38 4.18
C ALA A 385 -2.23 -2.98 4.42
N ALA A 386 -3.39 -2.65 3.82
CA ALA A 386 -4.07 -1.39 4.01
C ALA A 386 -4.68 -1.26 5.41
N LEU A 387 -5.23 -2.36 5.95
CA LEU A 387 -5.89 -2.38 7.26
C LEU A 387 -4.94 -2.69 8.41
N GLY A 388 -3.76 -3.24 8.15
CA GLY A 388 -2.74 -3.52 9.16
C GLY A 388 -2.25 -2.25 9.85
N ARG A 389 -2.14 -1.15 9.10
CA ARG A 389 -1.83 0.19 9.61
C ARG A 389 -2.81 1.20 9.01
N CYS A 390 -3.93 1.40 9.67
CA CYS A 390 -5.09 2.14 9.15
C CYS A 390 -4.94 3.66 9.05
N ASP A 391 -3.75 4.22 9.09
CA ASP A 391 -3.60 5.65 8.83
C ASP A 391 -3.92 5.97 7.34
N PRO A 392 -4.34 7.20 7.06
CA PRO A 392 -4.82 7.58 5.73
C PRO A 392 -3.83 7.29 4.60
N SER A 393 -2.53 7.41 4.86
CA SER A 393 -1.50 7.19 3.84
C SER A 393 -1.31 5.71 3.53
N HIS A 394 -1.31 4.85 4.55
CA HIS A 394 -1.25 3.40 4.33
C HIS A 394 -2.51 2.90 3.61
N VAL A 395 -3.68 3.42 3.99
CA VAL A 395 -4.94 3.12 3.29
C VAL A 395 -4.89 3.55 1.83
N PHE A 396 -4.37 4.74 1.54
CA PHE A 396 -4.23 5.20 0.16
C PHE A 396 -3.25 4.33 -0.63
N TRP A 397 -2.02 4.17 -0.12
CA TRP A 397 -0.97 3.50 -0.86
C TRP A 397 -1.25 2.01 -1.05
N ASN A 398 -1.57 1.28 0.00
CA ASN A 398 -1.89 -0.14 -0.10
C ASN A 398 -3.26 -0.37 -0.77
N GLY A 399 -4.18 0.60 -0.66
CA GLY A 399 -5.49 0.59 -1.34
C GLY A 399 -5.47 1.12 -2.78
N LEU A 400 -4.33 1.49 -3.36
CA LEU A 400 -4.26 2.14 -4.67
C LEU A 400 -4.97 1.34 -5.77
N ALA A 401 -4.82 0.02 -5.80
CA ALA A 401 -5.51 -0.85 -6.74
C ALA A 401 -7.04 -0.81 -6.57
N THR A 402 -7.49 -0.85 -5.31
CA THR A 402 -8.91 -0.79 -4.93
C THR A 402 -9.51 0.55 -5.34
N PHE A 403 -8.84 1.66 -5.04
CA PHE A 403 -9.29 3.00 -5.45
C PHE A 403 -9.30 3.14 -6.97
N PHE A 404 -8.27 2.68 -7.65
CA PHE A 404 -8.22 2.74 -9.10
C PHE A 404 -9.37 1.96 -9.74
N ALA A 405 -9.59 0.71 -9.34
CA ALA A 405 -10.67 -0.10 -9.86
C ALA A 405 -12.06 0.51 -9.54
N SER A 406 -12.28 0.93 -8.29
CA SER A 406 -13.56 1.52 -7.87
C SER A 406 -13.86 2.85 -8.58
N LEU A 407 -12.85 3.70 -8.82
CA LEU A 407 -12.99 4.93 -9.60
C LEU A 407 -13.35 4.61 -11.07
N LEU A 408 -12.71 3.59 -11.68
CA LEU A 408 -13.10 3.15 -13.02
C LEU A 408 -14.57 2.70 -13.07
N TYR A 409 -15.00 1.85 -12.12
CA TYR A 409 -16.38 1.36 -12.12
C TYR A 409 -17.40 2.44 -11.84
N MET A 410 -17.13 3.29 -10.87
CA MET A 410 -18.04 4.41 -10.56
C MET A 410 -18.16 5.39 -11.72
N SER A 411 -17.13 5.54 -12.55
CA SER A 411 -17.17 6.41 -13.73
C SER A 411 -18.19 5.96 -14.81
N LEU A 412 -18.68 4.73 -14.74
CA LEU A 412 -19.75 4.23 -15.59
C LEU A 412 -21.14 4.75 -15.17
N PHE A 413 -21.25 5.36 -13.97
CA PHE A 413 -22.51 5.84 -13.41
C PHE A 413 -22.51 7.36 -13.31
N ARG A 414 -23.03 8.06 -14.31
CA ARG A 414 -23.02 9.53 -14.40
C ARG A 414 -23.51 10.25 -13.13
N ARG A 415 -24.52 9.71 -12.45
CA ARG A 415 -25.09 10.33 -11.25
C ARG A 415 -24.29 10.06 -9.97
N ALA A 416 -23.71 8.88 -9.85
CA ALA A 416 -22.97 8.49 -8.63
C ALA A 416 -21.49 8.91 -8.69
N TRP A 417 -20.93 8.99 -9.88
CA TRP A 417 -19.54 9.37 -10.11
C TRP A 417 -19.11 10.67 -9.41
N PRO A 418 -19.83 11.81 -9.57
CA PRO A 418 -19.39 13.04 -8.93
C PRO A 418 -19.38 12.97 -7.40
N ILE A 419 -20.35 12.25 -6.81
CA ILE A 419 -20.46 12.10 -5.36
C ILE A 419 -19.28 11.25 -4.84
N TYR A 420 -19.00 10.14 -5.51
CA TYR A 420 -17.88 9.26 -5.12
C TYR A 420 -16.53 9.97 -5.33
N ALA A 421 -16.34 10.64 -6.46
CA ALA A 421 -15.15 11.43 -6.74
C ALA A 421 -14.91 12.53 -5.71
N LEU A 422 -15.97 13.24 -5.31
CA LEU A 422 -15.90 14.25 -4.25
C LEU A 422 -15.54 13.62 -2.89
N ALA A 423 -16.15 12.51 -2.52
CA ALA A 423 -15.82 11.79 -1.28
C ALA A 423 -14.35 11.34 -1.27
N TYR A 424 -13.87 10.81 -2.39
CA TYR A 424 -12.46 10.46 -2.56
C TYR A 424 -11.54 11.67 -2.39
N LEU A 425 -11.82 12.78 -3.08
CA LEU A 425 -11.01 13.99 -3.00
C LEU A 425 -11.00 14.59 -1.60
N LEU A 426 -12.12 14.62 -0.90
CA LEU A 426 -12.19 15.17 0.45
C LEU A 426 -11.49 14.28 1.47
N PHE A 427 -11.74 12.97 1.45
CA PHE A 427 -11.37 12.07 2.55
C PHE A 427 -10.09 11.28 2.30
N ILE A 428 -9.72 11.04 1.05
CA ILE A 428 -8.46 10.35 0.72
C ILE A 428 -7.34 11.35 0.40
N PHE A 429 -7.69 12.51 -0.16
CA PHE A 429 -6.69 13.50 -0.56
C PHE A 429 -6.63 14.68 0.41
N LEU A 430 -7.69 15.48 0.52
CA LEU A 430 -7.60 16.81 1.16
C LEU A 430 -7.36 16.72 2.66
N LEU A 431 -8.20 16.00 3.40
CA LEU A 431 -8.10 15.93 4.86
C LEU A 431 -6.80 15.29 5.34
N PRO A 432 -6.36 14.10 4.80
CA PRO A 432 -5.11 13.50 5.24
C PRO A 432 -3.91 14.39 4.97
N ASN A 433 -3.85 15.02 3.79
CA ASN A 433 -2.72 15.85 3.44
C ASN A 433 -2.70 17.20 4.19
N ALA A 434 -3.87 17.75 4.51
CA ALA A 434 -3.95 18.92 5.37
C ALA A 434 -3.40 18.62 6.78
N SER A 435 -3.70 17.45 7.34
CA SER A 435 -3.16 17.04 8.65
C SER A 435 -1.64 16.83 8.60
N GLU A 436 -1.13 16.15 7.57
CA GLU A 436 0.31 15.96 7.38
C GLU A 436 1.05 17.30 7.24
N PHE A 437 0.49 18.21 6.44
CA PHE A 437 1.07 19.54 6.27
C PHE A 437 1.08 20.34 7.57
N TYR A 438 0.00 20.23 8.35
CA TYR A 438 -0.11 20.86 9.67
C TYR A 438 0.98 20.36 10.61
N LEU A 439 1.28 19.07 10.62
CA LEU A 439 2.34 18.48 11.45
C LEU A 439 3.75 18.81 10.93
N PHE A 440 3.93 18.93 9.63
CA PHE A 440 5.22 19.20 9.01
C PHE A 440 5.74 20.63 9.30
N VAL A 441 4.86 21.64 9.27
CA VAL A 441 5.26 23.05 9.45
C VAL A 441 5.95 23.32 10.80
N PRO A 442 5.42 22.86 11.95
CA PRO A 442 6.11 23.00 13.24
C PRO A 442 7.48 22.32 13.27
N GLN A 443 7.61 21.10 12.69
CA GLN A 443 8.89 20.38 12.64
C GLN A 443 9.95 21.17 11.88
N VAL A 444 9.60 21.72 10.71
CA VAL A 444 10.52 22.58 9.94
C VAL A 444 10.91 23.84 10.71
N ARG A 445 9.96 24.46 11.43
CA ARG A 445 10.25 25.64 12.26
C ARG A 445 11.20 25.29 13.40
N ALA A 446 10.95 24.19 14.10
CA ALA A 446 11.81 23.72 15.18
C ALA A 446 13.23 23.43 14.69
N ALA A 447 13.39 22.71 13.58
CA ALA A 447 14.67 22.43 12.98
C ALA A 447 15.44 23.70 12.59
N ARG A 448 14.76 24.66 11.97
CA ARG A 448 15.35 25.97 11.63
C ARG A 448 15.73 26.78 12.86
N TYR A 449 14.96 26.68 13.94
CA TYR A 449 15.30 27.34 15.19
C TYR A 449 16.57 26.75 15.79
N LEU A 450 16.68 25.43 15.89
CA LEU A 450 17.86 24.73 16.40
C LEU A 450 19.10 24.98 15.52
N ASP A 451 18.94 25.13 14.22
CA ASP A 451 20.02 25.47 13.30
C ASP A 451 20.59 26.88 13.58
N LYS A 452 19.72 27.84 13.91
CA LYS A 452 20.13 29.21 14.28
C LYS A 452 20.65 29.33 15.70
N HIS A 453 20.27 28.40 16.60
CA HIS A 453 20.61 28.42 17.99
C HIS A 453 21.25 27.07 18.41
N PRO A 454 22.46 26.76 17.92
CA PRO A 454 23.10 25.47 18.18
C PRO A 454 23.29 25.17 19.68
N GLN A 455 23.39 26.20 20.51
CA GLN A 455 23.44 26.06 21.98
C GLN A 455 22.13 25.57 22.60
N ALA A 456 21.01 25.70 21.91
CA ALA A 456 19.71 25.17 22.37
C ALA A 456 19.55 23.67 22.09
N ARG A 457 20.46 23.08 21.32
CA ARG A 457 20.47 21.62 21.17
C ARG A 457 20.78 20.99 22.54
N PRO A 458 19.98 20.04 23.03
CA PRO A 458 20.34 19.28 24.24
C PRO A 458 21.75 18.76 24.03
N SER A 459 22.60 18.90 25.02
CA SER A 459 24.04 18.81 24.85
C SER A 459 24.43 17.47 24.20
N GLU A 460 24.64 17.47 22.88
CA GLU A 460 25.28 16.38 22.13
C GLU A 460 26.51 15.88 22.89
N THR A 461 27.27 16.81 23.49
CA THR A 461 28.43 16.53 24.34
C THR A 461 28.13 15.66 25.55
N LYS A 462 26.99 15.83 26.23
CA LYS A 462 26.67 15.00 27.42
C LYS A 462 26.31 13.58 27.03
N ILE A 463 25.52 13.41 25.98
CA ILE A 463 25.14 12.08 25.49
C ILE A 463 26.33 11.39 24.86
N GLN A 464 27.11 12.10 24.05
CA GLN A 464 28.33 11.56 23.48
C GLN A 464 29.35 11.18 24.59
N ALA A 465 29.49 11.99 25.62
CA ALA A 465 30.31 11.67 26.75
C ALA A 465 29.80 10.42 27.51
N PHE A 466 28.47 10.30 27.70
CA PHE A 466 27.86 9.11 28.25
C PHE A 466 28.09 7.89 27.38
N LEU A 467 27.80 7.97 26.09
CA LEU A 467 28.01 6.87 25.13
C LEU A 467 29.48 6.45 25.06
N THR A 468 30.40 7.39 25.22
CA THR A 468 31.85 7.11 25.23
C THR A 468 32.32 6.52 26.57
N SER A 469 31.71 6.95 27.68
CA SER A 469 32.10 6.48 29.04
C SER A 469 31.54 5.10 29.38
N TRP A 470 30.46 4.67 28.78
CA TRP A 470 29.88 3.37 29.04
C TRP A 470 30.70 2.25 28.38
N PRO A 471 31.15 1.25 29.13
CA PRO A 471 32.03 0.20 28.58
C PRO A 471 31.28 -0.89 27.80
N GLY A 472 29.95 -0.99 27.95
CA GLY A 472 29.12 -2.02 27.32
C GLY A 472 28.44 -1.59 26.03
N ASN A 473 27.54 -2.42 25.54
CA ASN A 473 26.70 -2.14 24.38
C ASN A 473 25.41 -1.43 24.81
N TYR A 474 24.83 -0.68 23.90
CA TYR A 474 23.55 -0.01 24.09
C TYR A 474 22.49 -0.75 23.32
N VAL A 475 21.30 -0.87 23.90
CA VAL A 475 20.13 -1.40 23.21
C VAL A 475 19.10 -0.27 23.07
N ALA A 476 18.76 0.06 21.84
CA ALA A 476 17.65 0.93 21.53
C ALA A 476 16.44 0.06 21.11
N PRO A 477 15.54 -0.32 22.02
CA PRO A 477 14.46 -1.27 21.75
C PRO A 477 13.36 -0.70 20.87
N PHE A 478 13.26 0.60 20.78
CA PHE A 478 12.27 1.31 20.00
C PHE A 478 13.01 2.31 19.12
N GLY A 479 12.54 2.56 17.91
CA GLY A 479 13.13 3.51 16.98
C GLY A 479 13.44 4.84 17.67
N PHE A 480 14.45 4.79 18.51
CA PHE A 480 14.82 5.89 19.39
C PHE A 480 15.39 7.01 18.54
N ARG A 481 14.65 8.08 18.52
CA ARG A 481 15.11 9.35 18.00
C ARG A 481 15.19 10.34 19.12
N PRO A 482 16.33 10.65 19.61
CA PRO A 482 16.53 11.96 20.15
C PRO A 482 16.42 12.93 18.95
N ASP A 483 15.42 13.80 18.94
CA ASP A 483 15.31 14.86 17.94
C ASP A 483 16.63 15.62 17.86
N GLY A 484 17.26 15.59 16.70
CA GLY A 484 18.60 16.14 16.50
C GLY A 484 19.77 15.15 16.62
N PHE A 485 19.54 13.89 16.92
CA PHE A 485 20.60 12.88 17.08
C PHE A 485 20.83 12.00 15.85
N GLY A 486 20.36 12.38 14.69
CA GLY A 486 20.48 11.61 13.44
C GLY A 486 21.87 11.13 13.04
N THR A 487 22.83 11.14 13.95
CA THR A 487 24.22 10.82 13.64
C THR A 487 24.95 10.01 14.71
N TYR A 488 24.30 9.56 15.80
CA TYR A 488 24.98 8.66 16.72
C TYR A 488 25.07 7.24 16.17
N GLN A 489 25.92 7.09 15.20
CA GLN A 489 26.35 5.80 14.70
C GLN A 489 27.45 5.28 15.63
N SER A 490 27.06 4.74 16.76
CA SER A 490 28.00 3.98 17.57
C SER A 490 27.95 2.52 17.13
N PRO A 491 29.07 1.86 16.82
CA PRO A 491 29.11 0.43 16.58
C PRO A 491 28.67 -0.39 17.81
N ARG A 492 28.49 0.27 18.96
CA ARG A 492 28.01 -0.32 20.21
C ARG A 492 26.48 -0.26 20.35
N ILE A 493 25.76 0.43 19.47
CA ILE A 493 24.30 0.44 19.51
C ILE A 493 23.80 -0.83 18.84
N GLU A 494 23.20 -1.70 19.62
CA GLU A 494 22.45 -2.83 19.13
C GLU A 494 21.02 -2.39 18.89
N TYR A 495 20.63 -2.37 17.66
CA TYR A 495 19.25 -2.09 17.30
C TYR A 495 18.42 -3.37 17.48
N GLY A 496 17.29 -3.27 18.15
CA GLY A 496 16.37 -4.37 18.28
C GLY A 496 15.74 -4.76 16.94
N ARG A 497 15.24 -6.00 16.83
CA ARG A 497 14.55 -6.46 15.61
C ARG A 497 13.28 -5.69 15.30
N PHE A 498 12.71 -4.97 16.26
CA PHE A 498 11.42 -4.27 16.19
C PHE A 498 11.53 -2.78 16.50
N GLU A 499 12.60 -2.13 16.07
CA GLU A 499 12.83 -0.70 16.33
C GLU A 499 11.80 0.21 15.75
N ASP A 500 11.13 -0.23 14.67
CA ASP A 500 10.20 0.60 13.94
C ASP A 500 8.79 0.56 14.48
N VAL A 501 8.55 -0.25 15.49
CA VAL A 501 7.28 -0.30 16.18
C VAL A 501 7.21 0.85 17.18
N ILE A 502 7.18 2.04 16.64
CA ILE A 502 7.15 3.26 17.43
C ILE A 502 5.93 3.34 18.33
N ASN A 503 4.83 2.68 17.99
CA ASN A 503 3.57 2.96 18.65
C ASN A 503 2.82 1.76 19.22
N VAL A 504 3.18 0.53 18.89
CA VAL A 504 2.41 -0.63 19.39
C VAL A 504 3.29 -1.88 19.44
N SER A 505 4.12 -1.98 20.46
CA SER A 505 4.76 -3.26 20.78
C SER A 505 3.75 -4.16 21.47
N ILE A 506 3.68 -5.42 21.06
CA ILE A 506 2.94 -6.42 21.82
C ILE A 506 3.62 -6.56 23.19
N PRO A 507 2.88 -6.45 24.30
CA PRO A 507 3.46 -6.54 25.64
C PRO A 507 4.39 -7.75 25.82
N HIS A 508 4.03 -8.89 25.22
CA HIS A 508 4.86 -10.09 25.26
C HIS A 508 6.24 -9.91 24.60
N SER A 509 6.32 -9.19 23.50
CA SER A 509 7.60 -8.91 22.83
C SER A 509 8.45 -7.95 23.64
N VAL A 510 7.83 -6.98 24.31
CA VAL A 510 8.50 -6.07 25.24
C VAL A 510 9.02 -6.85 26.44
N ASP A 511 8.19 -7.69 27.06
CA ASP A 511 8.57 -8.52 28.19
C ASP A 511 9.71 -9.48 27.85
N GLN A 512 9.65 -10.12 26.68
CA GLN A 512 10.73 -10.98 26.21
C GLN A 512 12.03 -10.20 26.07
N LYS A 513 11.98 -9.02 25.47
CA LYS A 513 13.14 -8.19 25.24
C LYS A 513 13.71 -7.64 26.55
N LEU A 514 12.87 -7.22 27.47
CA LEU A 514 13.29 -6.81 28.82
C LEU A 514 13.94 -7.97 29.57
N ARG A 515 13.43 -9.20 29.47
CA ARG A 515 14.07 -10.40 30.04
C ARG A 515 15.41 -10.68 29.39
N GLU A 516 15.51 -10.64 28.08
CA GLU A 516 16.78 -10.81 27.37
C GLU A 516 17.80 -9.76 27.79
N MET A 517 17.37 -8.52 28.04
CA MET A 517 18.24 -7.44 28.51
C MET A 517 18.65 -7.64 29.96
N SER A 518 17.74 -8.07 30.83
CA SER A 518 18.04 -8.30 32.24
C SER A 518 19.08 -9.41 32.48
N THR A 519 19.24 -10.32 31.49
CA THR A 519 20.25 -11.38 31.54
C THR A 519 21.63 -10.94 31.03
N ARG A 520 21.75 -9.70 30.52
CA ARG A 520 22.99 -9.16 29.92
C ARG A 520 23.42 -7.88 30.63
N PRO A 521 24.20 -7.97 31.71
CA PRO A 521 24.58 -6.80 32.52
C PRO A 521 25.50 -5.81 31.79
N ASP A 522 26.05 -6.20 30.62
CA ASP A 522 26.89 -5.35 29.78
C ASP A 522 26.08 -4.40 28.88
N ARG A 523 24.74 -4.45 28.92
CA ARG A 523 23.86 -3.65 28.08
C ARG A 523 23.14 -2.56 28.86
N ALA A 524 23.13 -1.36 28.32
CA ALA A 524 22.32 -0.24 28.81
C ALA A 524 21.12 -0.03 27.90
N LEU A 525 19.95 0.17 28.49
CA LEU A 525 18.73 0.54 27.80
C LEU A 525 18.68 2.06 27.64
N ILE A 526 18.57 2.52 26.40
CA ILE A 526 18.33 3.93 26.12
C ILE A 526 16.81 4.14 26.09
N LEU A 527 16.30 4.86 27.06
CA LEU A 527 14.90 5.25 27.15
C LEU A 527 14.76 6.75 26.88
N PRO A 528 13.65 7.19 26.29
CA PRO A 528 13.35 8.60 26.18
C PRO A 528 13.21 9.23 27.57
N ALA A 529 13.66 10.48 27.70
CA ALA A 529 13.60 11.22 28.98
C ALA A 529 12.16 11.52 29.39
N ASN A 530 11.24 11.54 28.47
CA ASN A 530 9.83 11.85 28.70
C ASN A 530 8.94 10.79 28.02
N PRO A 531 8.39 9.82 28.76
CA PRO A 531 7.57 8.76 28.18
C PRO A 531 6.22 9.27 27.64
N GLU A 532 5.83 10.51 27.93
CA GLU A 532 4.60 11.13 27.43
C GLU A 532 4.75 11.70 26.01
N GLU A 533 5.96 11.73 25.47
CA GLU A 533 6.23 12.20 24.11
C GLU A 533 6.05 11.11 23.03
N TYR A 534 5.52 9.93 23.40
CA TYR A 534 5.24 8.82 22.49
C TYR A 534 3.76 8.52 22.32
#